data_021023a16cc713a5018b43087efee81f
#
_entry.id   021023a16cc713a5018b43087efee81f
#
_cell.length_a   1.000
_cell.length_b   1.000
_cell.length_c   1.000
_cell.angle_alpha   90.00
_cell.angle_beta   90.00
_cell.angle_gamma   90.00
#
_symmetry.space_group_name_H-M   'P 1'
#
loop_
_entity.id
_entity.type
_entity.pdbx_description
1 polymer ?
#
loop_
_entity_poly.entity_id
_entity_poly.type
_entity_poly.pdbx_seq_one_letter_code
_entity_poly.pdbx_strand_id
1 'polypeptide(L)'
;MIRLDAATVLLQWAVGGMAFCWFTTRRREVGLGYGWLLRGIYLVLAAAACAAGLALEVVPVREVAAAGVVLGCLAGLVVSIARRRRGISAFPPGLDLVPVAIGAVGLVAAAVDAGGNPAVSLLRVFAGAAFLGAVTDAMLLGHWYLVQPGLPRRLLHELVDAVGWVWPVEVVAMLLPIGVISIWTGAVDDGWGGTLGWFWAACAVTTIGLVVVTKAALREREYSAVMAATGLLYLAILTAFGTDLVARAVLAA
;
A
#
# COMPACT_ATOMS: atom_id res chain seq x y z
N MET A 1 -11.54 -16.95 8.83
CA MET A 1 -10.71 -17.19 7.63
C MET A 1 -10.57 -15.89 6.91
N ILE A 2 -9.38 -15.50 6.47
CA ILE A 2 -9.23 -14.37 5.56
C ILE A 2 -9.19 -14.98 4.17
N ARG A 3 -10.21 -14.69 3.37
CA ARG A 3 -10.19 -15.08 1.96
C ARG A 3 -9.16 -14.24 1.20
N LEU A 4 -8.44 -14.85 0.27
CA LEU A 4 -7.68 -14.13 -0.73
C LEU A 4 -8.68 -13.49 -1.69
N ASP A 5 -9.09 -12.27 -1.37
CA ASP A 5 -10.04 -11.50 -2.18
C ASP A 5 -9.28 -10.40 -2.92
N ALA A 6 -9.15 -10.58 -4.22
CA ALA A 6 -8.44 -9.65 -5.10
C ALA A 6 -9.01 -8.23 -5.02
N ALA A 7 -10.32 -8.08 -4.89
CA ALA A 7 -10.97 -6.78 -4.79
C ALA A 7 -10.55 -6.05 -3.51
N THR A 8 -10.51 -6.76 -2.37
CA THR A 8 -10.07 -6.19 -1.10
C THR A 8 -8.60 -5.80 -1.13
N VAL A 9 -7.72 -6.63 -1.70
CA VAL A 9 -6.28 -6.31 -1.81
C VAL A 9 -6.05 -5.09 -2.69
N LEU A 10 -6.72 -4.99 -3.83
CA LEU A 10 -6.59 -3.85 -4.73
C LEU A 10 -7.13 -2.56 -4.09
N LEU A 11 -8.27 -2.63 -3.38
CA LEU A 11 -8.82 -1.49 -2.65
C LEU A 11 -7.90 -1.07 -1.50
N GLN A 12 -7.38 -2.03 -0.74
CA GLN A 12 -6.41 -1.83 0.32
C GLN A 12 -5.16 -1.08 -0.18
N TRP A 13 -4.62 -1.52 -1.31
CA TRP A 13 -3.49 -0.86 -1.95
C TRP A 13 -3.81 0.58 -2.39
N ALA A 14 -4.98 0.79 -3.03
CA ALA A 14 -5.41 2.12 -3.45
C ALA A 14 -5.61 3.07 -2.27
N VAL A 15 -6.26 2.61 -1.20
CA VAL A 15 -6.55 3.42 0.00
C VAL A 15 -5.26 3.76 0.75
N GLY A 16 -4.41 2.77 0.99
CA GLY A 16 -3.11 2.98 1.62
C GLY A 16 -2.22 3.92 0.82
N GLY A 17 -2.15 3.72 -0.49
CA GLY A 17 -1.40 4.59 -1.38
C GLY A 17 -1.92 6.03 -1.39
N MET A 18 -3.24 6.25 -1.40
CA MET A 18 -3.79 7.61 -1.29
C MET A 18 -3.48 8.27 0.06
N ALA A 19 -3.45 7.48 1.15
CA ALA A 19 -3.04 7.99 2.46
C ALA A 19 -1.57 8.45 2.44
N PHE A 20 -0.67 7.68 1.83
CA PHE A 20 0.74 8.06 1.69
C PHE A 20 0.97 9.14 0.62
N CYS A 21 0.14 9.22 -0.42
CA CYS A 21 0.11 10.37 -1.33
C CYS A 21 -0.15 11.68 -0.56
N TRP A 22 -1.18 11.70 0.31
CA TRP A 22 -1.41 12.82 1.22
C TRP A 22 -0.21 13.08 2.13
N PHE A 23 0.32 12.03 2.76
CA PHE A 23 1.46 12.13 3.66
C PHE A 23 2.67 12.80 2.99
N THR A 24 2.99 12.43 1.75
CA THR A 24 4.12 12.96 0.97
C THR A 24 3.86 14.38 0.48
N THR A 25 2.63 14.67 0.03
CA THR A 25 2.28 15.96 -0.58
C THR A 25 1.84 17.03 0.42
N ARG A 26 1.58 16.69 1.69
CA ARG A 26 1.03 17.60 2.70
C ARG A 26 1.86 18.87 2.93
N ARG A 27 3.17 18.79 2.73
CA ARG A 27 4.09 19.93 2.89
C ARG A 27 4.28 20.74 1.60
N ARG A 28 3.66 20.33 0.48
CA ARG A 28 3.70 21.01 -0.82
C ARG A 28 5.11 21.17 -1.41
N GLU A 29 6.05 20.31 -1.05
CA GLU A 29 7.44 20.33 -1.55
C GLU A 29 7.59 19.55 -2.84
N VAL A 30 6.74 18.54 -3.02
CA VAL A 30 6.71 17.70 -4.23
C VAL A 30 5.82 18.35 -5.28
N GLY A 31 6.27 18.35 -6.53
CA GLY A 31 5.56 18.95 -7.64
C GLY A 31 4.19 18.30 -7.91
N LEU A 32 3.26 19.05 -8.48
CA LEU A 32 1.89 18.60 -8.78
C LEU A 32 1.85 17.31 -9.62
N GLY A 33 2.85 17.13 -10.51
CA GLY A 33 2.96 15.95 -11.37
C GLY A 33 3.06 14.63 -10.59
N TYR A 34 3.75 14.64 -9.45
CA TYR A 34 3.78 13.48 -8.55
C TYR A 34 2.38 13.11 -8.06
N GLY A 35 1.63 14.10 -7.57
CA GLY A 35 0.25 13.86 -7.13
C GLY A 35 -0.67 13.40 -8.28
N TRP A 36 -0.41 13.82 -9.53
CA TRP A 36 -1.16 13.31 -10.68
C TRP A 36 -0.85 11.85 -10.96
N LEU A 37 0.44 11.49 -10.91
CA LEU A 37 0.88 10.10 -11.08
C LEU A 37 0.22 9.19 -10.05
N LEU A 38 0.30 9.54 -8.77
CA LEU A 38 -0.24 8.71 -7.70
C LEU A 38 -1.76 8.59 -7.75
N ARG A 39 -2.48 9.71 -7.92
CA ARG A 39 -3.94 9.67 -8.06
C ARG A 39 -4.37 8.85 -9.26
N GLY A 40 -3.61 8.91 -10.39
CA GLY A 40 -3.87 8.08 -11.56
C GLY A 40 -3.69 6.59 -11.28
N ILE A 41 -2.60 6.20 -10.62
CA ILE A 41 -2.33 4.81 -10.24
C ILE A 41 -3.42 4.28 -9.31
N TYR A 42 -3.73 5.02 -8.24
CA TYR A 42 -4.71 4.56 -7.24
C TYR A 42 -6.15 4.62 -7.74
N LEU A 43 -6.46 5.49 -8.71
CA LEU A 43 -7.72 5.45 -9.46
C LEU A 43 -7.85 4.12 -10.22
N VAL A 44 -6.80 3.71 -10.95
CA VAL A 44 -6.81 2.46 -11.73
C VAL A 44 -6.94 1.26 -10.79
N LEU A 45 -6.20 1.25 -9.67
CA LEU A 45 -6.30 0.17 -8.67
C LEU A 45 -7.69 0.09 -8.04
N ALA A 46 -8.30 1.22 -7.68
CA ALA A 46 -9.66 1.25 -7.13
C ALA A 46 -10.71 0.81 -8.17
N ALA A 47 -10.53 1.20 -9.45
CA ALA A 47 -11.38 0.72 -10.53
C ALA A 47 -11.24 -0.79 -10.75
N ALA A 48 -10.02 -1.30 -10.71
CA ALA A 48 -9.75 -2.73 -10.78
C ALA A 48 -10.32 -3.48 -9.56
N ALA A 49 -10.28 -2.89 -8.35
CA ALA A 49 -10.92 -3.44 -7.16
C ALA A 49 -12.43 -3.58 -7.36
N CYS A 50 -13.09 -2.51 -7.83
CA CYS A 50 -14.52 -2.52 -8.12
C CYS A 50 -14.87 -3.58 -9.18
N ALA A 51 -14.13 -3.65 -10.28
CA ALA A 51 -14.34 -4.62 -11.33
C ALA A 51 -14.15 -6.07 -10.85
N ALA A 52 -13.10 -6.32 -10.07
CA ALA A 52 -12.83 -7.63 -9.49
C ALA A 52 -13.94 -8.06 -8.51
N GLY A 53 -14.41 -7.14 -7.66
CA GLY A 53 -15.50 -7.42 -6.73
C GLY A 53 -16.80 -7.78 -7.44
N LEU A 54 -17.16 -7.02 -8.46
CA LEU A 54 -18.35 -7.29 -9.27
C LEU A 54 -18.25 -8.60 -10.06
N ALA A 55 -17.03 -9.01 -10.45
CA ALA A 55 -16.82 -10.21 -11.25
C ALA A 55 -16.69 -11.50 -10.42
N LEU A 56 -16.14 -11.43 -9.21
CA LEU A 56 -15.77 -12.60 -8.41
C LEU A 56 -16.70 -12.80 -7.22
N GLU A 57 -16.77 -11.85 -6.30
CA GLU A 57 -17.57 -11.91 -5.09
C GLU A 57 -17.99 -10.51 -4.67
N VAL A 58 -19.29 -10.24 -4.68
CA VAL A 58 -19.83 -8.90 -4.41
C VAL A 58 -20.00 -8.66 -2.93
N VAL A 59 -19.32 -7.65 -2.40
CA VAL A 59 -19.56 -7.05 -1.09
C VAL A 59 -20.10 -5.63 -1.32
N PRO A 60 -21.42 -5.39 -1.31
CA PRO A 60 -22.02 -4.17 -1.85
C PRO A 60 -21.40 -2.86 -1.33
N VAL A 61 -21.14 -2.78 -0.03
CA VAL A 61 -20.54 -1.58 0.59
C VAL A 61 -19.10 -1.38 0.12
N ARG A 62 -18.33 -2.45 -0.06
CA ARG A 62 -16.96 -2.39 -0.59
C ARG A 62 -16.95 -1.85 -2.01
N GLU A 63 -17.84 -2.36 -2.89
CA GLU A 63 -17.88 -1.93 -4.29
C GLU A 63 -18.33 -0.46 -4.43
N VAL A 64 -19.34 -0.05 -3.66
CA VAL A 64 -19.74 1.37 -3.61
C VAL A 64 -18.61 2.26 -3.11
N ALA A 65 -17.87 1.83 -2.08
CA ALA A 65 -16.72 2.56 -1.57
C ALA A 65 -15.57 2.60 -2.60
N ALA A 66 -15.29 1.49 -3.29
CA ALA A 66 -14.28 1.44 -4.35
C ALA A 66 -14.62 2.43 -5.50
N ALA A 67 -15.88 2.45 -5.93
CA ALA A 67 -16.36 3.45 -6.90
C ALA A 67 -16.22 4.88 -6.35
N GLY A 68 -16.49 5.09 -5.07
CA GLY A 68 -16.28 6.38 -4.40
C GLY A 68 -14.80 6.79 -4.35
N VAL A 69 -13.86 5.86 -4.18
CA VAL A 69 -12.41 6.12 -4.27
C VAL A 69 -12.04 6.55 -5.70
N VAL A 70 -12.56 5.85 -6.72
CA VAL A 70 -12.36 6.23 -8.14
C VAL A 70 -12.79 7.67 -8.38
N LEU A 71 -14.02 8.02 -7.96
CA LEU A 71 -14.56 9.36 -8.12
C LEU A 71 -13.76 10.41 -7.35
N GLY A 72 -13.32 10.09 -6.13
CA GLY A 72 -12.48 10.97 -5.31
C GLY A 72 -11.11 11.24 -5.93
N CYS A 73 -10.44 10.21 -6.45
CA CYS A 73 -9.18 10.36 -7.18
C CYS A 73 -9.35 11.17 -8.47
N LEU A 74 -10.41 10.88 -9.24
CA LEU A 74 -10.73 11.61 -10.46
C LEU A 74 -11.02 13.10 -10.17
N ALA A 75 -11.82 13.39 -9.15
CA ALA A 75 -12.12 14.76 -8.72
C ALA A 75 -10.83 15.49 -8.30
N GLY A 76 -9.95 14.82 -7.52
CA GLY A 76 -8.65 15.37 -7.14
C GLY A 76 -7.77 15.70 -8.35
N LEU A 77 -7.72 14.81 -9.35
CA LEU A 77 -7.03 15.06 -10.62
C LEU A 77 -7.60 16.27 -11.37
N VAL A 78 -8.91 16.28 -11.58
CA VAL A 78 -9.60 17.37 -12.31
C VAL A 78 -9.39 18.71 -11.61
N VAL A 79 -9.58 18.76 -10.29
CA VAL A 79 -9.35 19.98 -9.49
C VAL A 79 -7.89 20.45 -9.61
N SER A 80 -6.94 19.52 -9.50
CA SER A 80 -5.51 19.86 -9.58
C SER A 80 -5.13 20.41 -10.95
N ILE A 81 -5.61 19.79 -12.04
CA ILE A 81 -5.37 20.23 -13.41
C ILE A 81 -6.04 21.60 -13.68
N ALA A 82 -7.30 21.77 -13.24
CA ALA A 82 -8.02 23.03 -13.42
C ALA A 82 -7.34 24.19 -12.68
N ARG A 83 -6.86 23.95 -11.45
CA ARG A 83 -6.09 24.95 -10.69
C ARG A 83 -4.78 25.30 -11.38
N ARG A 84 -4.05 24.32 -11.89
CA ARG A 84 -2.82 24.57 -12.66
C ARG A 84 -3.07 25.43 -13.91
N ARG A 85 -4.15 25.14 -14.65
CA ARG A 85 -4.54 25.95 -15.83
C ARG A 85 -4.87 27.42 -15.50
N ARG A 86 -5.29 27.69 -14.24
CA ARG A 86 -5.54 29.03 -13.70
C ARG A 86 -4.28 29.68 -13.09
N GLY A 87 -3.10 29.11 -13.27
CA GLY A 87 -1.85 29.61 -12.71
C GLY A 87 -1.65 29.31 -11.22
N ILE A 88 -2.52 28.50 -10.60
CA ILE A 88 -2.43 28.15 -9.19
C ILE A 88 -1.62 26.86 -9.06
N SER A 89 -0.39 26.96 -8.58
CA SER A 89 0.54 25.81 -8.42
C SER A 89 0.30 24.98 -7.16
N ALA A 90 -0.62 25.38 -6.28
CA ALA A 90 -0.89 24.69 -5.03
C ALA A 90 -2.18 23.87 -5.12
N PHE A 91 -2.11 22.60 -4.72
CA PHE A 91 -3.26 21.71 -4.49
C PHE A 91 -3.52 21.61 -2.98
N PRO A 92 -4.79 21.63 -2.51
CA PRO A 92 -5.10 21.41 -1.11
C PRO A 92 -4.92 19.91 -0.78
N PRO A 93 -3.86 19.52 -0.06
CA PRO A 93 -3.55 18.10 0.13
C PRO A 93 -4.62 17.36 0.93
N GLY A 94 -5.39 18.05 1.77
CA GLY A 94 -6.49 17.45 2.54
C GLY A 94 -7.60 16.83 1.66
N LEU A 95 -7.72 17.22 0.39
CA LEU A 95 -8.66 16.58 -0.53
C LEU A 95 -8.31 15.12 -0.83
N ASP A 96 -7.04 14.75 -0.70
CA ASP A 96 -6.59 13.36 -0.88
C ASP A 96 -7.06 12.44 0.26
N LEU A 97 -7.46 12.99 1.40
CA LEU A 97 -8.05 12.21 2.49
C LEU A 97 -9.51 11.82 2.24
N VAL A 98 -10.20 12.45 1.30
CA VAL A 98 -11.59 12.10 0.96
C VAL A 98 -11.68 10.67 0.42
N PRO A 99 -10.94 10.27 -0.64
CA PRO A 99 -10.95 8.89 -1.11
C PRO A 99 -10.42 7.91 -0.04
N VAL A 100 -9.50 8.32 0.84
CA VAL A 100 -9.03 7.48 1.96
C VAL A 100 -10.17 7.17 2.92
N ALA A 101 -10.93 8.19 3.34
CA ALA A 101 -12.06 8.01 4.27
C ALA A 101 -13.17 7.13 3.66
N ILE A 102 -13.51 7.36 2.39
CA ILE A 102 -14.49 6.54 1.66
C ILE A 102 -14.01 5.09 1.56
N GLY A 103 -12.76 4.90 1.13
CA GLY A 103 -12.18 3.57 0.96
C GLY A 103 -12.03 2.82 2.29
N ALA A 104 -11.74 3.52 3.40
CA ALA A 104 -11.70 2.92 4.73
C ALA A 104 -13.04 2.28 5.12
N VAL A 105 -14.17 2.87 4.74
CA VAL A 105 -15.50 2.26 4.95
C VAL A 105 -15.62 0.96 4.16
N GLY A 106 -15.15 0.93 2.91
CA GLY A 106 -15.13 -0.28 2.10
C GLY A 106 -14.24 -1.38 2.69
N LEU A 107 -13.08 -1.00 3.24
CA LEU A 107 -12.17 -1.93 3.90
C LEU A 107 -12.76 -2.50 5.20
N VAL A 108 -13.51 -1.70 5.96
CA VAL A 108 -14.25 -2.19 7.12
C VAL A 108 -15.32 -3.20 6.69
N ALA A 109 -16.08 -2.91 5.64
CA ALA A 109 -17.09 -3.83 5.12
C ALA A 109 -16.45 -5.16 4.67
N ALA A 110 -15.33 -5.11 3.94
CA ALA A 110 -14.59 -6.30 3.53
C ALA A 110 -14.06 -7.10 4.73
N ALA A 111 -13.56 -6.42 5.77
CA ALA A 111 -13.06 -7.09 6.97
C ALA A 111 -14.18 -7.79 7.77
N VAL A 112 -15.37 -7.21 7.80
CA VAL A 112 -16.56 -7.82 8.44
C VAL A 112 -17.06 -9.01 7.62
N ASP A 113 -17.11 -8.87 6.29
CA ASP A 113 -17.56 -9.93 5.38
C ASP A 113 -16.63 -11.15 5.40
N ALA A 114 -15.33 -10.94 5.57
CA ALA A 114 -14.33 -12.01 5.66
C ALA A 114 -14.57 -12.99 6.83
N GLY A 115 -15.38 -12.61 7.81
CA GLY A 115 -15.71 -13.43 8.97
C GLY A 115 -14.57 -13.58 9.97
N GLY A 116 -14.75 -14.51 10.91
CA GLY A 116 -13.79 -14.75 11.98
C GLY A 116 -13.79 -13.64 13.05
N ASN A 117 -12.63 -13.37 13.65
CA ASN A 117 -12.51 -12.31 14.65
C ASN A 117 -12.42 -10.93 13.96
N PRO A 118 -13.42 -10.05 14.15
CA PRO A 118 -13.47 -8.78 13.41
C PRO A 118 -12.27 -7.87 13.72
N ALA A 119 -11.75 -7.88 14.94
CA ALA A 119 -10.59 -7.06 15.30
C ALA A 119 -9.32 -7.51 14.55
N VAL A 120 -9.12 -8.83 14.40
CA VAL A 120 -7.99 -9.37 13.64
C VAL A 120 -8.17 -9.07 12.16
N SER A 121 -9.37 -9.22 11.60
CA SER A 121 -9.65 -8.92 10.20
C SER A 121 -9.43 -7.44 9.88
N LEU A 122 -9.90 -6.53 10.75
CA LEU A 122 -9.63 -5.09 10.64
C LEU A 122 -8.14 -4.78 10.72
N LEU A 123 -7.43 -5.34 11.71
CA LEU A 123 -5.99 -5.13 11.85
C LEU A 123 -5.25 -5.53 10.56
N ARG A 124 -5.53 -6.71 10.02
CA ARG A 124 -4.89 -7.22 8.79
C ARG A 124 -5.16 -6.35 7.57
N VAL A 125 -6.41 -5.90 7.40
CA VAL A 125 -6.78 -5.07 6.25
C VAL A 125 -6.12 -3.70 6.32
N PHE A 126 -6.12 -3.06 7.49
CA PHE A 126 -5.51 -1.72 7.63
C PHE A 126 -3.99 -1.76 7.71
N ALA A 127 -3.40 -2.77 8.32
CA ALA A 127 -1.94 -2.97 8.32
C ALA A 127 -1.44 -3.17 6.89
N GLY A 128 -2.08 -4.06 6.12
CA GLY A 128 -1.74 -4.27 4.71
C GLY A 128 -1.96 -3.01 3.85
N ALA A 129 -3.03 -2.24 4.09
CA ALA A 129 -3.24 -0.96 3.40
C ALA A 129 -2.07 0.01 3.66
N ALA A 130 -1.69 0.17 4.93
CA ALA A 130 -0.57 1.02 5.29
C ALA A 130 0.76 0.49 4.73
N PHE A 131 0.97 -0.83 4.76
CA PHE A 131 2.21 -1.46 4.30
C PHE A 131 2.40 -1.33 2.79
N LEU A 132 1.40 -1.75 2.00
CA LEU A 132 1.45 -1.65 0.53
C LEU A 132 1.51 -0.19 0.07
N GLY A 133 0.75 0.70 0.72
CA GLY A 133 0.80 2.13 0.44
C GLY A 133 2.17 2.74 0.72
N ALA A 134 2.74 2.50 1.89
CA ALA A 134 4.03 3.04 2.28
C ALA A 134 5.16 2.61 1.34
N VAL A 135 5.25 1.31 1.02
CA VAL A 135 6.33 0.79 0.16
C VAL A 135 6.19 1.28 -1.27
N THR A 136 4.96 1.36 -1.78
CA THR A 136 4.69 1.85 -3.14
C THR A 136 5.05 3.32 -3.28
N ASP A 137 4.61 4.16 -2.34
CA ASP A 137 4.91 5.59 -2.36
C ASP A 137 6.40 5.86 -2.16
N ALA A 138 7.09 5.08 -1.29
CA ALA A 138 8.53 5.19 -1.13
C ALA A 138 9.27 4.90 -2.45
N MET A 139 8.89 3.83 -3.16
CA MET A 139 9.47 3.48 -4.46
C MET A 139 9.17 4.55 -5.52
N LEU A 140 7.92 5.00 -5.62
CA LEU A 140 7.51 6.01 -6.60
C LEU A 140 8.15 7.38 -6.32
N LEU A 141 8.30 7.76 -5.04
CA LEU A 141 9.02 8.98 -4.69
C LEU A 141 10.50 8.87 -5.03
N GLY A 142 11.14 7.74 -4.75
CA GLY A 142 12.51 7.47 -5.15
C GLY A 142 12.70 7.66 -6.67
N HIS A 143 11.78 7.13 -7.46
CA HIS A 143 11.78 7.34 -8.91
C HIS A 143 11.53 8.81 -9.30
N TRP A 144 10.68 9.52 -8.54
CA TRP A 144 10.35 10.92 -8.82
C TRP A 144 11.53 11.88 -8.64
N TYR A 145 12.57 11.52 -7.87
CA TYR A 145 13.82 12.29 -7.80
C TYR A 145 14.53 12.40 -9.16
N LEU A 146 14.27 11.50 -10.11
CA LEU A 146 14.77 11.63 -11.49
C LEU A 146 14.05 12.75 -12.25
N VAL A 147 12.76 12.98 -11.96
CA VAL A 147 11.92 13.99 -12.61
C VAL A 147 12.08 15.36 -11.95
N GLN A 148 12.28 15.37 -10.63
CA GLN A 148 12.46 16.58 -9.82
C GLN A 148 13.73 16.49 -8.99
N PRO A 149 14.92 16.73 -9.60
CA PRO A 149 16.17 16.78 -8.88
C PRO A 149 16.15 17.90 -7.83
N GLY A 150 16.75 17.66 -6.67
CA GLY A 150 16.83 18.66 -5.60
C GLY A 150 15.70 18.58 -4.56
N LEU A 151 14.81 17.59 -4.65
CA LEU A 151 13.87 17.31 -3.56
C LEU A 151 14.62 17.01 -2.25
N PRO A 152 14.09 17.50 -1.10
CA PRO A 152 14.66 17.22 0.20
C PRO A 152 14.67 15.71 0.49
N ARG A 153 15.82 15.11 0.73
CA ARG A 153 15.95 13.66 1.00
C ARG A 153 15.13 13.17 2.20
N ARG A 154 14.80 14.08 3.13
CA ARG A 154 13.95 13.75 4.29
C ARG A 154 12.61 13.16 3.89
N LEU A 155 12.06 13.54 2.73
CA LEU A 155 10.78 13.00 2.26
C LEU A 155 10.88 11.50 1.99
N LEU A 156 11.98 11.05 1.36
CA LEU A 156 12.23 9.64 1.13
C LEU A 156 12.59 8.91 2.43
N HIS A 157 13.37 9.55 3.32
CA HIS A 157 13.63 8.99 4.65
C HIS A 157 12.34 8.74 5.43
N GLU A 158 11.42 9.72 5.45
CA GLU A 158 10.14 9.60 6.17
C GLU A 158 9.31 8.41 5.64
N LEU A 159 9.28 8.18 4.31
CA LEU A 159 8.56 7.05 3.74
C LEU A 159 9.23 5.71 4.05
N VAL A 160 10.56 5.64 3.93
CA VAL A 160 11.32 4.42 4.28
C VAL A 160 11.20 4.10 5.77
N ASP A 161 11.17 5.13 6.62
CA ASP A 161 10.88 4.98 8.05
C ASP A 161 9.47 4.45 8.28
N ALA A 162 8.48 4.99 7.55
CA ALA A 162 7.10 4.51 7.64
C ALA A 162 6.99 3.02 7.26
N VAL A 163 7.64 2.58 6.18
CA VAL A 163 7.71 1.15 5.82
C VAL A 163 8.29 0.33 6.98
N GLY A 164 9.38 0.81 7.58
CA GLY A 164 10.02 0.14 8.71
C GLY A 164 9.15 0.06 9.97
N TRP A 165 8.27 1.04 10.21
CA TRP A 165 7.33 1.04 11.34
C TRP A 165 6.06 0.22 11.07
N VAL A 166 5.59 0.20 9.84
CA VAL A 166 4.38 -0.56 9.47
C VAL A 166 4.69 -2.05 9.32
N TRP A 167 5.90 -2.40 8.86
CA TRP A 167 6.31 -3.79 8.65
C TRP A 167 6.05 -4.71 9.85
N PRO A 168 6.48 -4.38 11.10
CA PRO A 168 6.22 -5.27 12.24
C PRO A 168 4.72 -5.40 12.55
N VAL A 169 3.93 -4.36 12.31
CA VAL A 169 2.48 -4.40 12.50
C VAL A 169 1.85 -5.37 11.50
N GLU A 170 2.27 -5.33 10.23
CA GLU A 170 1.82 -6.24 9.19
C GLU A 170 2.19 -7.69 9.51
N VAL A 171 3.46 -7.94 9.85
CA VAL A 171 3.93 -9.29 10.21
C VAL A 171 3.14 -9.85 11.40
N VAL A 172 2.97 -9.07 12.47
CA VAL A 172 2.19 -9.48 13.64
C VAL A 172 0.74 -9.74 13.27
N ALA A 173 0.12 -8.88 12.47
CA ALA A 173 -1.25 -9.06 12.01
C ALA A 173 -1.45 -10.36 11.25
N MET A 174 -0.47 -10.77 10.44
CA MET A 174 -0.52 -12.04 9.69
C MET A 174 -0.21 -13.27 10.55
N LEU A 175 0.45 -13.10 11.69
CA LEU A 175 0.71 -14.19 12.63
C LEU A 175 -0.43 -14.43 13.64
N LEU A 176 -1.36 -13.49 13.83
CA LEU A 176 -2.47 -13.58 14.77
C LEU A 176 -3.70 -14.28 14.18
N PRO A 177 -4.55 -15.01 14.97
CA PRO A 177 -4.24 -15.56 16.30
C PRO A 177 -3.28 -16.76 16.23
N ILE A 178 -3.29 -17.50 15.12
CA ILE A 178 -2.35 -18.56 14.75
C ILE A 178 -1.74 -18.20 13.39
N GLY A 179 -2.54 -17.58 12.51
CA GLY A 179 -2.11 -17.00 11.25
C GLY A 179 -1.27 -17.96 10.40
N VAL A 180 -0.21 -17.42 9.80
CA VAL A 180 0.73 -18.17 8.95
C VAL A 180 1.45 -19.28 9.71
N ILE A 181 1.52 -19.24 11.04
CA ILE A 181 2.10 -20.31 11.87
C ILE A 181 1.36 -21.63 11.66
N SER A 182 0.07 -21.58 11.31
CA SER A 182 -0.76 -22.78 11.06
C SER A 182 -0.17 -23.72 10.00
N ILE A 183 0.60 -23.21 9.05
CA ILE A 183 1.28 -24.03 8.04
C ILE A 183 2.38 -24.87 8.69
N TRP A 184 3.23 -24.25 9.51
CA TRP A 184 4.36 -24.93 10.14
C TRP A 184 3.93 -25.90 11.23
N THR A 185 2.74 -25.70 11.82
CA THR A 185 2.14 -26.62 12.78
C THR A 185 1.32 -27.73 12.11
N GLY A 186 1.16 -27.69 10.78
CA GLY A 186 0.35 -28.66 10.04
C GLY A 186 -1.16 -28.48 10.24
N ALA A 187 -1.61 -27.38 10.86
CA ALA A 187 -3.03 -27.10 11.06
C ALA A 187 -3.73 -26.64 9.76
N VAL A 188 -2.96 -26.13 8.81
CA VAL A 188 -3.42 -25.79 7.44
C VAL A 188 -2.45 -26.45 6.47
N ASP A 189 -3.01 -27.18 5.51
CA ASP A 189 -2.24 -27.72 4.38
C ASP A 189 -2.23 -26.66 3.27
N ASP A 190 -1.05 -26.13 2.97
CA ASP A 190 -0.85 -25.16 1.89
C ASP A 190 -0.80 -25.81 0.50
N GLY A 191 -0.98 -27.14 0.40
CA GLY A 191 -0.84 -27.93 -0.82
C GLY A 191 0.59 -28.02 -1.35
N TRP A 192 1.59 -27.46 -0.64
CA TRP A 192 2.99 -27.34 -1.06
C TRP A 192 3.96 -27.81 0.03
N GLY A 193 3.47 -28.60 0.99
CA GLY A 193 4.29 -29.17 2.08
C GLY A 193 4.94 -28.13 2.99
N GLY A 194 4.26 -27.01 3.24
CA GLY A 194 4.74 -25.92 4.09
C GLY A 194 5.64 -24.90 3.37
N THR A 195 5.87 -25.06 2.07
CA THR A 195 6.77 -24.18 1.29
C THR A 195 6.27 -22.74 1.23
N LEU A 196 4.95 -22.51 1.17
CA LEU A 196 4.38 -21.15 1.16
C LEU A 196 4.69 -20.38 2.46
N GLY A 197 4.70 -21.06 3.60
CA GLY A 197 5.09 -20.45 4.88
C GLY A 197 6.55 -20.00 4.89
N TRP A 198 7.46 -20.82 4.35
CA TRP A 198 8.87 -20.46 4.22
C TRP A 198 9.08 -19.33 3.20
N PHE A 199 8.34 -19.35 2.09
CA PHE A 199 8.38 -18.27 1.11
C PHE A 199 7.90 -16.94 1.72
N TRP A 200 6.81 -16.97 2.49
CA TRP A 200 6.33 -15.82 3.25
C TRP A 200 7.39 -15.27 4.20
N ALA A 201 8.02 -16.15 4.99
CA ALA A 201 9.07 -15.76 5.92
C ALA A 201 10.27 -15.12 5.20
N ALA A 202 10.68 -15.71 4.06
CA ALA A 202 11.75 -15.15 3.24
C ALA A 202 11.37 -13.75 2.70
N CYS A 203 10.15 -13.55 2.23
CA CYS A 203 9.66 -12.24 1.78
C CYS A 203 9.67 -11.22 2.93
N ALA A 204 9.13 -11.59 4.10
CA ALA A 204 9.07 -10.71 5.26
C ALA A 204 10.47 -10.27 5.72
N VAL A 205 11.40 -11.22 5.89
CA VAL A 205 12.78 -10.95 6.30
C VAL A 205 13.52 -10.13 5.25
N THR A 206 13.36 -10.46 3.96
CA THR A 206 14.00 -9.70 2.87
C THR A 206 13.48 -8.27 2.82
N THR A 207 12.18 -8.04 3.01
CA THR A 207 11.61 -6.68 3.00
C THR A 207 12.25 -5.81 4.07
N ILE A 208 12.32 -6.29 5.32
CA ILE A 208 12.95 -5.48 6.39
C ILE A 208 14.46 -5.31 6.16
N GLY A 209 15.13 -6.32 5.65
CA GLY A 209 16.54 -6.22 5.25
C GLY A 209 16.74 -5.14 4.20
N LEU A 210 15.92 -5.09 3.16
CA LEU A 210 15.95 -4.05 2.13
C LEU A 210 15.67 -2.66 2.70
N VAL A 211 14.73 -2.52 3.63
CA VAL A 211 14.47 -1.24 4.34
C VAL A 211 15.72 -0.78 5.09
N VAL A 212 16.38 -1.67 5.83
CA VAL A 212 17.61 -1.35 6.59
C VAL A 212 18.73 -0.90 5.65
N VAL A 213 18.97 -1.64 4.56
CA VAL A 213 19.99 -1.30 3.56
C VAL A 213 19.64 0.01 2.85
N THR A 214 18.35 0.25 2.53
CA THR A 214 17.88 1.52 1.95
C THR A 214 18.17 2.69 2.89
N LYS A 215 17.90 2.56 4.19
CA LYS A 215 18.23 3.58 5.19
C LYS A 215 19.72 3.83 5.26
N ALA A 216 20.54 2.79 5.18
CA ALA A 216 22.01 2.93 5.16
C ALA A 216 22.47 3.67 3.90
N ALA A 217 21.95 3.29 2.72
CA ALA A 217 22.29 3.98 1.47
C ALA A 217 21.92 5.47 1.52
N LEU A 218 20.76 5.83 2.06
CA LEU A 218 20.30 7.22 2.15
C LEU A 218 21.15 8.09 3.10
N ARG A 219 22.01 7.52 3.94
CA ARG A 219 22.98 8.29 4.77
C ARG A 219 24.10 8.90 3.94
N GLU A 220 24.42 8.29 2.81
CA GLU A 220 25.42 8.81 1.87
C GLU A 220 24.90 10.07 1.19
N ARG A 221 25.78 11.08 1.04
CA ARG A 221 25.39 12.40 0.47
C ARG A 221 25.30 12.42 -1.04
N GLU A 222 25.86 11.41 -1.69
CA GLU A 222 25.90 11.29 -3.15
C GLU A 222 24.48 11.11 -3.74
N TYR A 223 24.23 11.72 -4.90
CA TYR A 223 22.96 11.55 -5.62
C TYR A 223 22.74 10.10 -6.04
N SER A 224 23.82 9.39 -6.38
CA SER A 224 23.81 7.95 -6.69
C SER A 224 23.23 7.10 -5.57
N ALA A 225 23.36 7.53 -4.31
CA ALA A 225 22.77 6.85 -3.17
C ALA A 225 21.24 6.87 -3.18
N VAL A 226 20.62 7.97 -3.67
CA VAL A 226 19.16 8.02 -3.86
C VAL A 226 18.72 7.05 -4.95
N MET A 227 19.52 6.91 -6.02
CA MET A 227 19.24 5.95 -7.08
C MET A 227 19.37 4.51 -6.61
N ALA A 228 20.42 4.22 -5.83
CA ALA A 228 20.59 2.90 -5.19
C ALA A 228 19.43 2.59 -4.24
N ALA A 229 19.03 3.55 -3.40
CA ALA A 229 17.86 3.43 -2.52
C ALA A 229 16.57 3.14 -3.31
N THR A 230 16.38 3.81 -4.45
CA THR A 230 15.24 3.56 -5.34
C THR A 230 15.25 2.13 -5.88
N GLY A 231 16.41 1.65 -6.34
CA GLY A 231 16.56 0.25 -6.79
C GLY A 231 16.24 -0.77 -5.69
N LEU A 232 16.67 -0.53 -4.46
CA LEU A 232 16.33 -1.37 -3.31
C LEU A 232 14.82 -1.34 -2.99
N LEU A 233 14.17 -0.19 -3.16
CA LEU A 233 12.71 -0.07 -2.97
C LEU A 233 11.91 -0.80 -4.05
N TYR A 234 12.41 -0.91 -5.29
CA TYR A 234 11.82 -1.78 -6.31
C TYR A 234 11.86 -3.25 -5.91
N LEU A 235 12.92 -3.70 -5.26
CA LEU A 235 12.98 -5.06 -4.70
C LEU A 235 12.07 -5.19 -3.46
N ALA A 236 12.05 -4.17 -2.61
CA ALA A 236 11.23 -4.16 -1.39
C ALA A 236 9.73 -4.26 -1.71
N ILE A 237 9.23 -3.62 -2.78
CA ILE A 237 7.83 -3.72 -3.15
C ILE A 237 7.46 -5.15 -3.57
N LEU A 238 8.34 -5.86 -4.29
CA LEU A 238 8.10 -7.24 -4.69
C LEU A 238 8.00 -8.18 -3.48
N THR A 239 8.91 -8.02 -2.52
CA THR A 239 8.89 -8.84 -1.30
C THR A 239 7.78 -8.44 -0.33
N ALA A 240 7.39 -7.15 -0.29
CA ALA A 240 6.24 -6.69 0.47
C ALA A 240 4.93 -7.28 -0.07
N PHE A 241 4.75 -7.33 -1.40
CA PHE A 241 3.64 -8.05 -2.01
C PHE A 241 3.66 -9.53 -1.65
N GLY A 242 4.83 -10.18 -1.71
CA GLY A 242 4.97 -11.56 -1.26
C GLY A 242 4.56 -11.73 0.21
N THR A 243 4.89 -10.78 1.06
CA THR A 243 4.50 -10.82 2.49
C THR A 243 2.98 -10.70 2.68
N ASP A 244 2.29 -9.77 2.02
CA ASP A 244 0.84 -9.59 2.17
C ASP A 244 0.05 -10.69 1.43
N LEU A 245 0.32 -10.92 0.12
CA LEU A 245 -0.47 -11.81 -0.72
C LEU A 245 -0.32 -13.29 -0.35
N VAL A 246 0.90 -13.73 -0.05
CA VAL A 246 1.14 -15.14 0.31
C VAL A 246 0.51 -15.46 1.66
N ALA A 247 0.59 -14.56 2.64
CA ALA A 247 -0.11 -14.74 3.90
C ALA A 247 -1.62 -14.90 3.70
N ARG A 248 -2.21 -14.09 2.84
CA ARG A 248 -3.66 -14.16 2.52
C ARG A 248 -4.02 -15.45 1.79
N ALA A 249 -3.18 -15.88 0.84
CA ALA A 249 -3.39 -17.15 0.15
C ALA A 249 -3.39 -18.32 1.11
N VAL A 250 -2.43 -18.35 2.03
CA VAL A 250 -2.32 -19.36 3.08
C VAL A 250 -3.50 -19.33 4.04
N LEU A 251 -3.93 -18.15 4.44
CA LEU A 251 -5.03 -17.98 5.41
C LEU A 251 -6.41 -18.21 4.77
N ALA A 252 -6.49 -18.29 3.44
CA ALA A 252 -7.69 -18.62 2.69
C ALA A 252 -7.86 -20.13 2.47
N ALA A 253 -6.78 -20.91 2.53
CA ALA A 253 -6.79 -22.37 2.46
C ALA A 253 -7.31 -22.99 3.77
#